data_460c06bee782b42776987d745dc2894a
#
_entry.id   460c06bee782b42776987d745dc2894a
#
_cell.length_a   1.000
_cell.length_b   1.000
_cell.length_c   1.000
_cell.angle_alpha   90.00
_cell.angle_beta   90.00
_cell.angle_gamma   90.00
#
_symmetry.space_group_name_H-M   'P 1'
#
loop_
_entity.id
_entity.type
_entity.pdbx_description
1 polymer ?
#
loop_
_entity_poly.entity_id
_entity_poly.type
_entity_poly.pdbx_seq_one_letter_code
_entity_poly.pdbx_strand_id
1 'polypeptide(L)'
;MLREKMQAIIAEVNTCVAERVELIECIAIALLTKKNLFILGDTGQAKSYAINEFRKRITDAKQFERLLSKQTDEEALFGRIDLKSLIEGHPRMITTGKIPDSHICFLDEIFKSNEGVLNSLLTALNERRYTNESETVDILVISFMSASNEIPNFNDPAEAILKPLYDRFDLKVVTQYIDSREERLNMLRRKQDGRNGGANATTDLLNLYAMQIEVAQITIPDAVNELMDDVLCELRRQGIHVSDRKYLNYYPIAQAKA
;
A
#
# COMPACT_ATOMS: atom_id res chain seq x y z
N MET A 1 -16.88 12.54 13.81
CA MET A 1 -16.47 11.35 14.63
C MET A 1 -15.50 10.40 13.91
N LEU A 2 -15.83 9.83 12.73
CA LEU A 2 -14.88 8.90 12.06
C LEU A 2 -13.68 9.63 11.47
N ARG A 3 -13.87 10.77 10.82
CA ARG A 3 -12.79 11.64 10.32
C ARG A 3 -11.80 12.02 11.44
N GLU A 4 -12.28 12.44 12.58
CA GLU A 4 -11.46 12.83 13.73
C GLU A 4 -10.60 11.66 14.24
N LYS A 5 -11.14 10.42 14.22
CA LYS A 5 -10.37 9.23 14.59
C LYS A 5 -9.20 9.01 13.63
N MET A 6 -9.42 9.11 12.32
CA MET A 6 -8.34 8.95 11.33
C MET A 6 -7.30 10.06 11.47
N GLN A 7 -7.73 11.31 11.67
CA GLN A 7 -6.83 12.44 11.91
C GLN A 7 -5.99 12.26 13.18
N ALA A 8 -6.59 11.74 14.26
CA ALA A 8 -5.88 11.44 15.49
C ALA A 8 -4.83 10.32 15.29
N ILE A 9 -5.16 9.28 14.50
CA ILE A 9 -4.21 8.23 14.12
C ILE A 9 -3.04 8.82 13.33
N ILE A 10 -3.32 9.61 12.30
CA ILE A 10 -2.29 10.27 11.47
C ILE A 10 -1.38 11.14 12.35
N ALA A 11 -1.97 11.97 13.22
CA ALA A 11 -1.23 12.84 14.13
C ALA A 11 -0.32 12.03 15.07
N GLU A 12 -0.84 10.96 15.66
CA GLU A 12 -0.05 10.12 16.57
C GLU A 12 1.06 9.37 15.85
N VAL A 13 0.81 8.81 14.63
CA VAL A 13 1.86 8.14 13.85
C VAL A 13 2.95 9.14 13.45
N ASN A 14 2.60 10.37 13.07
CA ASN A 14 3.56 11.44 12.78
C ASN A 14 4.46 11.76 13.99
N THR A 15 4.00 11.55 15.22
CA THR A 15 4.88 11.69 16.37
C THR A 15 5.87 10.53 16.52
N CYS A 16 5.57 9.35 15.97
CA CYS A 16 6.42 8.16 16.08
C CYS A 16 7.49 8.09 14.99
N VAL A 17 7.21 8.65 13.82
CA VAL A 17 8.04 8.52 12.62
C VAL A 17 8.44 9.91 12.12
N ALA A 18 9.70 10.25 12.29
CA ALA A 18 10.20 11.58 11.96
C ALA A 18 10.25 11.81 10.44
N GLU A 19 9.85 13.01 9.99
CA GLU A 19 9.91 13.48 8.60
C GLU A 19 9.26 12.52 7.57
N ARG A 20 8.11 11.92 7.93
CA ARG A 20 7.36 11.01 7.05
C ARG A 20 5.89 11.40 6.87
N VAL A 21 5.60 12.69 7.00
CA VAL A 21 4.22 13.21 6.96
C VAL A 21 3.52 12.77 5.68
N GLU A 22 4.15 12.98 4.52
CA GLU A 22 3.58 12.59 3.22
C GLU A 22 3.35 11.08 3.11
N LEU A 23 4.30 10.26 3.57
CA LEU A 23 4.16 8.81 3.60
C LEU A 23 2.96 8.39 4.47
N ILE A 24 2.84 8.97 5.66
CA ILE A 24 1.76 8.65 6.61
C ILE A 24 0.40 9.07 6.05
N GLU A 25 0.31 10.24 5.42
CA GLU A 25 -0.89 10.66 4.70
C GLU A 25 -1.24 9.71 3.54
N CYS A 26 -0.24 9.32 2.73
CA CYS A 26 -0.44 8.37 1.63
C CYS A 26 -0.93 7.01 2.13
N ILE A 27 -0.43 6.51 3.27
CA ILE A 27 -0.91 5.27 3.90
C ILE A 27 -2.40 5.42 4.28
N ALA A 28 -2.77 6.52 4.92
CA ALA A 28 -4.16 6.77 5.30
C ALA A 28 -5.08 6.82 4.07
N ILE A 29 -4.70 7.59 3.04
CA ILE A 29 -5.44 7.71 1.78
C ILE A 29 -5.56 6.34 1.10
N ALA A 30 -4.47 5.55 1.04
CA ALA A 30 -4.47 4.21 0.46
C ALA A 30 -5.49 3.29 1.14
N LEU A 31 -5.59 3.33 2.47
CA LEU A 31 -6.54 2.55 3.25
C LEU A 31 -7.98 3.04 3.07
N LEU A 32 -8.19 4.35 3.03
CA LEU A 32 -9.53 4.95 2.86
C LEU A 32 -10.09 4.74 1.44
N THR A 33 -9.22 4.72 0.42
CA THR A 33 -9.62 4.63 -0.99
C THR A 33 -9.44 3.24 -1.60
N LYS A 34 -8.92 2.28 -0.83
CA LYS A 34 -8.54 0.93 -1.31
C LYS A 34 -7.53 0.95 -2.46
N LYS A 35 -6.73 2.02 -2.56
CA LYS A 35 -5.70 2.17 -3.59
C LYS A 35 -4.38 1.56 -3.14
N ASN A 36 -3.54 1.22 -4.11
CA ASN A 36 -2.23 0.67 -3.84
C ASN A 36 -1.19 1.79 -3.72
N LEU A 37 -0.23 1.63 -2.82
CA LEU A 37 0.82 2.61 -2.51
C LEU A 37 2.20 2.04 -2.85
N PHE A 38 2.97 2.78 -3.64
CA PHE A 38 4.39 2.50 -3.89
C PHE A 38 5.27 3.51 -3.16
N ILE A 39 6.32 3.03 -2.51
CA ILE A 39 7.25 3.82 -1.71
C ILE A 39 8.65 3.68 -2.30
N LEU A 40 9.16 4.74 -2.88
CA LEU A 40 10.54 4.82 -3.34
C LEU A 40 11.42 5.35 -2.20
N GLY A 41 12.51 4.66 -1.92
CA GLY A 41 13.49 5.16 -0.95
C GLY A 41 14.51 4.12 -0.54
N ASP A 42 15.65 4.57 -0.08
CA ASP A 42 16.76 3.72 0.31
C ASP A 42 16.45 2.82 1.52
N THR A 43 17.30 1.83 1.71
CA THR A 43 17.23 0.95 2.88
C THR A 43 17.42 1.76 4.17
N GLY A 44 16.68 1.40 5.22
CA GLY A 44 16.81 2.07 6.53
C GLY A 44 16.01 3.36 6.68
N GLN A 45 15.19 3.76 5.71
CA GLN A 45 14.36 4.97 5.77
C GLN A 45 13.01 4.77 6.49
N ALA A 46 12.89 3.76 7.33
CA ALA A 46 11.72 3.48 8.18
C ALA A 46 10.40 3.22 7.42
N LYS A 47 10.43 2.75 6.15
CA LYS A 47 9.23 2.45 5.35
C LYS A 47 8.33 1.42 6.03
N SER A 48 8.87 0.23 6.32
CA SER A 48 8.13 -0.83 7.03
C SER A 48 7.69 -0.38 8.42
N TYR A 49 8.52 0.41 9.13
CA TYR A 49 8.19 0.90 10.45
C TYR A 49 6.95 1.81 10.42
N ALA A 50 6.85 2.73 9.46
CA ALA A 50 5.69 3.61 9.31
C ALA A 50 4.40 2.81 9.03
N ILE A 51 4.45 1.81 8.15
CA ILE A 51 3.31 0.93 7.83
C ILE A 51 2.91 0.13 9.08
N ASN A 52 3.88 -0.43 9.81
CA ASN A 52 3.63 -1.20 11.03
C ASN A 52 3.04 -0.34 12.14
N GLU A 53 3.52 0.91 12.31
CA GLU A 53 2.94 1.84 13.28
C GLU A 53 1.49 2.18 12.93
N PHE A 54 1.19 2.36 11.65
CA PHE A 54 -0.18 2.60 11.20
C PHE A 54 -1.09 1.38 11.43
N ARG A 55 -0.61 0.18 11.06
CA ARG A 55 -1.34 -1.08 11.25
C ARG A 55 -1.69 -1.35 12.72
N LYS A 56 -0.77 -1.08 13.65
CA LYS A 56 -1.01 -1.26 15.09
C LYS A 56 -2.24 -0.49 15.58
N ARG A 57 -2.63 0.57 14.90
CA ARG A 57 -3.76 1.43 15.23
C ARG A 57 -5.07 1.01 14.58
N ILE A 58 -5.03 -0.03 13.74
CA ILE A 58 -6.23 -0.65 13.18
C ILE A 58 -6.37 -2.02 13.85
N THR A 59 -7.20 -2.08 14.88
CA THR A 59 -7.47 -3.33 15.59
C THR A 59 -8.13 -4.33 14.63
N ASP A 60 -7.92 -5.60 14.84
CA ASP A 60 -8.40 -6.72 14.02
C ASP A 60 -7.83 -6.78 12.59
N ALA A 61 -7.00 -5.81 12.17
CA ALA A 61 -6.32 -5.87 10.88
C ALA A 61 -5.16 -6.87 10.92
N LYS A 62 -5.20 -7.83 10.01
CA LYS A 62 -4.10 -8.75 9.74
C LYS A 62 -3.17 -8.11 8.70
N GLN A 63 -1.87 -8.20 8.92
CA GLN A 63 -0.86 -7.75 7.98
C GLN A 63 -0.06 -8.93 7.45
N PHE A 64 0.19 -8.93 6.15
CA PHE A 64 1.21 -9.74 5.51
C PHE A 64 2.39 -8.83 5.14
N GLU A 65 3.60 -9.24 5.49
CA GLU A 65 4.84 -8.52 5.17
C GLU A 65 5.88 -9.49 4.64
N ARG A 66 6.51 -9.14 3.52
CA ARG A 66 7.57 -9.94 2.92
C ARG A 66 8.55 -9.12 2.10
N LEU A 67 9.84 -9.42 2.28
CA LEU A 67 10.89 -9.02 1.36
C LEU A 67 10.88 -9.99 0.17
N LEU A 68 10.76 -9.46 -1.04
CA LEU A 68 10.75 -10.23 -2.27
C LEU A 68 12.16 -10.45 -2.83
N SER A 69 12.35 -11.57 -3.47
CA SER A 69 13.58 -11.94 -4.16
C SER A 69 13.26 -12.86 -5.34
N LYS A 70 14.25 -13.13 -6.18
CA LYS A 70 14.10 -14.08 -7.30
C LYS A 70 13.78 -15.51 -6.85
N GLN A 71 14.08 -15.89 -5.59
CA GLN A 71 13.74 -17.18 -5.01
C GLN A 71 12.38 -17.22 -4.33
N THR A 72 11.68 -16.10 -4.24
CA THR A 72 10.33 -16.07 -3.67
C THR A 72 9.39 -16.82 -4.60
N ASP A 73 8.68 -17.80 -4.07
CA ASP A 73 7.66 -18.58 -4.78
C ASP A 73 6.24 -18.04 -4.50
N GLU A 74 5.29 -18.45 -5.32
CA GLU A 74 3.88 -18.05 -5.18
C GLU A 74 3.25 -18.62 -3.91
N GLU A 75 3.62 -19.83 -3.51
CA GLU A 75 3.11 -20.48 -2.29
C GLU A 75 3.49 -19.69 -1.03
N ALA A 76 4.68 -19.06 -1.04
CA ALA A 76 5.11 -18.23 0.07
C ALA A 76 4.23 -16.99 0.25
N LEU A 77 3.60 -16.50 -0.82
CA LEU A 77 2.76 -15.31 -0.85
C LEU A 77 1.27 -15.66 -0.70
N PHE A 78 0.78 -16.59 -1.50
CA PHE A 78 -0.65 -16.85 -1.64
C PHE A 78 -1.15 -18.09 -0.89
N GLY A 79 -0.24 -18.97 -0.50
CA GLY A 79 -0.58 -20.24 0.16
C GLY A 79 -0.37 -21.43 -0.74
N ARG A 80 -0.60 -22.61 -0.20
CA ARG A 80 -0.37 -23.90 -0.87
C ARG A 80 -1.63 -24.76 -0.86
N ILE A 81 -1.68 -25.72 -1.77
CA ILE A 81 -2.78 -26.69 -1.79
C ILE A 81 -2.69 -27.61 -0.55
N ASP A 82 -3.82 -27.85 0.08
CA ASP A 82 -3.94 -28.83 1.14
C ASP A 82 -3.91 -30.25 0.55
N LEU A 83 -2.86 -31.00 0.88
CA LEU A 83 -2.67 -32.34 0.36
C LEU A 83 -3.80 -33.31 0.71
N LYS A 84 -4.47 -33.14 1.87
CA LYS A 84 -5.60 -33.99 2.25
C LYS A 84 -6.80 -33.73 1.36
N SER A 85 -7.16 -32.49 1.16
CA SER A 85 -8.27 -32.09 0.30
C SER A 85 -8.02 -32.45 -1.16
N LEU A 86 -6.77 -32.44 -1.61
CA LEU A 86 -6.38 -32.86 -2.95
C LEU A 86 -6.61 -34.39 -3.13
N ILE A 87 -6.22 -35.20 -2.16
CA ILE A 87 -6.44 -36.68 -2.18
C ILE A 87 -7.93 -37.00 -2.17
N GLU A 88 -8.74 -36.22 -1.47
CA GLU A 88 -10.21 -36.36 -1.39
C GLU A 88 -10.93 -35.87 -2.65
N GLY A 89 -10.21 -35.34 -3.66
CA GLY A 89 -10.78 -34.85 -4.91
C GLY A 89 -11.43 -33.48 -4.83
N HIS A 90 -11.23 -32.77 -3.72
CA HIS A 90 -11.75 -31.40 -3.49
C HIS A 90 -10.61 -30.46 -3.09
N PRO A 91 -9.71 -30.10 -4.01
CA PRO A 91 -8.54 -29.30 -3.69
C PRO A 91 -8.95 -27.96 -3.05
N ARG A 92 -8.30 -27.61 -1.94
CA ARG A 92 -8.47 -26.33 -1.23
C ARG A 92 -7.11 -25.72 -0.95
N MET A 93 -7.05 -24.39 -0.93
CA MET A 93 -5.84 -23.67 -0.58
C MET A 93 -5.76 -23.38 0.93
N ILE A 94 -4.58 -23.56 1.51
CA ILE A 94 -4.25 -23.09 2.86
C ILE A 94 -3.68 -21.68 2.73
N THR A 95 -4.51 -20.70 3.03
CA THR A 95 -4.18 -19.26 2.89
C THR A 95 -3.91 -18.56 4.22
N THR A 96 -4.00 -19.28 5.34
CA THR A 96 -3.82 -18.71 6.68
C THR A 96 -2.44 -18.04 6.83
N GLY A 97 -2.44 -16.76 7.21
CA GLY A 97 -1.23 -15.96 7.35
C GLY A 97 -0.55 -15.60 6.03
N LYS A 98 -1.27 -15.68 4.92
CA LYS A 98 -0.83 -15.30 3.57
C LYS A 98 -1.59 -14.08 3.06
N ILE A 99 -1.25 -13.61 1.85
CA ILE A 99 -1.89 -12.44 1.24
C ILE A 99 -3.43 -12.56 1.25
N PRO A 100 -4.06 -13.68 0.84
CA PRO A 100 -5.52 -13.76 0.83
C PRO A 100 -6.18 -13.58 2.20
N ASP A 101 -5.52 -13.98 3.29
CA ASP A 101 -6.03 -13.88 4.67
C ASP A 101 -5.65 -12.55 5.36
N SER A 102 -5.10 -11.58 4.63
CA SER A 102 -4.58 -10.33 5.19
C SER A 102 -5.37 -9.11 4.72
N HIS A 103 -5.44 -8.06 5.57
CA HIS A 103 -6.12 -6.81 5.24
C HIS A 103 -5.14 -5.74 4.74
N ILE A 104 -3.90 -5.78 5.18
CA ILE A 104 -2.82 -4.90 4.74
C ILE A 104 -1.67 -5.78 4.26
N CYS A 105 -1.19 -5.54 3.05
CA CYS A 105 -0.07 -6.27 2.48
C CYS A 105 1.10 -5.31 2.25
N PHE A 106 2.27 -5.63 2.81
CA PHE A 106 3.50 -4.90 2.54
C PHE A 106 4.53 -5.82 1.85
N LEU A 107 4.95 -5.42 0.65
CA LEU A 107 5.93 -6.14 -0.17
C LEU A 107 7.15 -5.25 -0.38
N ASP A 108 8.25 -5.60 0.26
CA ASP A 108 9.51 -4.87 0.08
C ASP A 108 10.30 -5.44 -1.11
N GLU A 109 11.04 -4.59 -1.80
CA GLU A 109 11.84 -4.92 -2.99
C GLU A 109 11.00 -5.58 -4.12
N ILE A 110 9.83 -5.01 -4.40
CA ILE A 110 8.82 -5.62 -5.27
C ILE A 110 9.35 -5.96 -6.66
N PHE A 111 10.30 -5.19 -7.20
CA PHE A 111 10.86 -5.42 -8.54
C PHE A 111 11.91 -6.53 -8.59
N LYS A 112 12.30 -7.10 -7.43
CA LYS A 112 13.26 -8.21 -7.36
C LYS A 112 12.61 -9.60 -7.42
N SER A 113 11.30 -9.68 -7.60
CA SER A 113 10.57 -10.95 -7.74
C SER A 113 10.80 -11.61 -9.11
N ASN A 114 10.51 -12.90 -9.19
CA ASN A 114 10.53 -13.62 -10.46
C ASN A 114 9.24 -13.38 -11.27
N GLU A 115 9.23 -13.77 -12.54
CA GLU A 115 8.11 -13.51 -13.47
C GLU A 115 6.80 -14.18 -13.04
N GLY A 116 6.84 -15.39 -12.47
CA GLY A 116 5.63 -16.08 -11.98
C GLY A 116 4.95 -15.27 -10.89
N VAL A 117 5.71 -14.88 -9.87
CA VAL A 117 5.23 -14.03 -8.78
C VAL A 117 4.72 -12.68 -9.29
N LEU A 118 5.40 -12.07 -10.28
CA LEU A 118 4.95 -10.80 -10.88
C LEU A 118 3.58 -10.93 -11.53
N ASN A 119 3.33 -11.99 -12.29
CA ASN A 119 2.04 -12.22 -12.94
C ASN A 119 0.91 -12.42 -11.93
N SER A 120 1.15 -13.21 -10.89
CA SER A 120 0.20 -13.44 -9.81
C SER A 120 -0.10 -12.16 -9.01
N LEU A 121 0.94 -11.34 -8.76
CA LEU A 121 0.78 -10.04 -8.13
C LEU A 121 0.00 -9.05 -9.01
N LEU A 122 0.17 -9.05 -10.33
CA LEU A 122 -0.62 -8.21 -11.24
C LEU A 122 -2.12 -8.47 -11.11
N THR A 123 -2.52 -9.74 -11.04
CA THR A 123 -3.92 -10.14 -10.84
C THR A 123 -4.40 -9.75 -9.43
N ALA A 124 -3.60 -10.04 -8.41
CA ALA A 124 -3.92 -9.72 -7.03
C ALA A 124 -4.10 -8.21 -6.78
N LEU A 125 -3.21 -7.38 -7.32
CA LEU A 125 -3.27 -5.92 -7.21
C LEU A 125 -4.48 -5.31 -7.93
N ASN A 126 -4.91 -5.92 -9.03
CA ASN A 126 -5.95 -5.38 -9.90
C ASN A 126 -7.35 -5.87 -9.51
N GLU A 127 -7.48 -7.17 -9.31
CA GLU A 127 -8.77 -7.86 -9.17
C GLU A 127 -9.08 -8.29 -7.73
N ARG A 128 -8.10 -8.21 -6.84
CA ARG A 128 -8.21 -8.74 -5.48
C ARG A 128 -8.54 -10.24 -5.48
N ARG A 129 -7.95 -10.98 -6.42
CA ARG A 129 -8.11 -12.42 -6.58
C ARG A 129 -6.77 -13.09 -6.87
N TYR A 130 -6.66 -14.32 -6.46
CA TYR A 130 -5.58 -15.22 -6.84
C TYR A 130 -6.17 -16.51 -7.36
N THR A 131 -5.75 -16.91 -8.55
CA THR A 131 -6.18 -18.17 -9.19
C THR A 131 -4.99 -19.09 -9.29
N ASN A 132 -5.12 -20.26 -8.68
CA ASN A 132 -4.25 -21.41 -8.92
C ASN A 132 -4.96 -22.36 -9.90
N GLU A 133 -4.28 -23.40 -10.39
CA GLU A 133 -4.79 -24.36 -11.35
C GLU A 133 -6.18 -24.93 -11.02
N SER A 134 -6.55 -24.98 -9.74
CA SER A 134 -7.76 -25.64 -9.25
C SER A 134 -8.78 -24.74 -8.57
N GLU A 135 -8.40 -23.57 -8.09
CA GLU A 135 -9.27 -22.73 -7.26
C GLU A 135 -8.94 -21.24 -7.44
N THR A 136 -9.99 -20.39 -7.43
CA THR A 136 -9.85 -18.94 -7.34
C THR A 136 -10.21 -18.50 -5.93
N VAL A 137 -9.30 -17.79 -5.26
CA VAL A 137 -9.46 -17.29 -3.90
C VAL A 137 -9.56 -15.77 -3.93
N ASP A 138 -10.58 -15.24 -3.26
CA ASP A 138 -10.69 -13.80 -3.05
C ASP A 138 -9.65 -13.31 -2.03
N ILE A 139 -9.10 -12.12 -2.27
CA ILE A 139 -8.06 -11.50 -1.43
C ILE A 139 -8.70 -10.39 -0.59
N LEU A 140 -8.58 -10.49 0.74
CA LEU A 140 -9.13 -9.53 1.69
C LEU A 140 -8.36 -8.20 1.76
N VAL A 141 -7.22 -8.08 1.07
CA VAL A 141 -6.33 -6.93 1.16
C VAL A 141 -7.03 -5.65 0.71
N ILE A 142 -7.13 -4.71 1.63
CA ILE A 142 -7.65 -3.35 1.41
C ILE A 142 -6.66 -2.56 0.54
N SER A 143 -5.38 -2.58 0.91
CA SER A 143 -4.32 -1.87 0.20
C SER A 143 -3.05 -2.72 0.15
N PHE A 144 -2.47 -2.82 -1.05
CA PHE A 144 -1.09 -3.27 -1.22
C PHE A 144 -0.18 -2.06 -1.11
N MET A 145 0.77 -2.16 -0.20
CA MET A 145 1.85 -1.21 -0.04
C MET A 145 3.13 -1.90 -0.46
N SER A 146 3.92 -1.26 -1.31
CA SER A 146 5.14 -1.86 -1.79
C SER A 146 6.28 -0.86 -1.76
N ALA A 147 7.48 -1.35 -1.57
CA ALA A 147 8.66 -0.50 -1.55
C ALA A 147 9.73 -1.01 -2.51
N SER A 148 10.56 -0.08 -2.95
CA SER A 148 11.83 -0.36 -3.66
C SER A 148 12.81 0.77 -3.39
N ASN A 149 14.09 0.49 -3.54
CA ASN A 149 15.16 1.47 -3.49
C ASN A 149 15.43 2.11 -4.86
N GLU A 150 14.88 1.55 -5.93
CA GLU A 150 15.06 2.03 -7.30
C GLU A 150 13.78 1.88 -8.12
N ILE A 151 13.66 2.67 -9.17
CA ILE A 151 12.62 2.52 -10.20
C ILE A 151 13.31 1.86 -11.41
N PRO A 152 12.73 0.75 -11.94
CA PRO A 152 13.27 0.10 -13.14
C PRO A 152 13.32 1.06 -14.35
N ASN A 153 14.32 0.87 -15.18
CA ASN A 153 14.41 1.59 -16.46
C ASN A 153 13.48 0.93 -17.49
N PHE A 154 12.25 1.40 -17.58
CA PHE A 154 11.24 0.85 -18.49
C PHE A 154 11.55 0.99 -19.99
N ASN A 155 12.64 1.68 -20.36
CA ASN A 155 13.15 1.71 -21.73
C ASN A 155 14.08 0.52 -22.02
N ASP A 156 14.55 -0.17 -20.98
CA ASP A 156 15.30 -1.42 -21.13
C ASP A 156 14.30 -2.57 -21.35
N PRO A 157 14.43 -3.34 -22.45
CA PRO A 157 13.56 -4.49 -22.70
C PRO A 157 13.50 -5.51 -21.55
N ALA A 158 14.60 -5.69 -20.80
CA ALA A 158 14.65 -6.61 -19.67
C ALA A 158 13.82 -6.13 -18.47
N GLU A 159 13.66 -4.82 -18.29
CA GLU A 159 12.91 -4.22 -17.18
C GLU A 159 11.52 -3.71 -17.59
N ALA A 160 11.24 -3.63 -18.88
CA ALA A 160 9.94 -3.19 -19.41
C ALA A 160 8.77 -4.04 -18.91
N ILE A 161 9.02 -5.33 -18.61
CA ILE A 161 8.04 -6.26 -18.03
C ILE A 161 7.52 -5.80 -16.65
N LEU A 162 8.26 -4.96 -15.95
CA LEU A 162 7.90 -4.44 -14.62
C LEU A 162 6.98 -3.23 -14.68
N LYS A 163 6.86 -2.58 -15.85
CA LYS A 163 6.03 -1.39 -16.04
C LYS A 163 4.55 -1.62 -15.70
N PRO A 164 3.89 -2.72 -16.13
CA PRO A 164 2.51 -2.99 -15.76
C PRO A 164 2.31 -3.08 -14.24
N LEU A 165 3.27 -3.64 -13.51
CA LEU A 165 3.23 -3.72 -12.07
C LEU A 165 3.33 -2.34 -11.42
N TYR A 166 4.30 -1.53 -11.85
CA TYR A 166 4.48 -0.15 -11.38
C TYR A 166 3.25 0.72 -11.64
N ASP A 167 2.55 0.48 -12.74
CA ASP A 167 1.33 1.21 -13.10
C ASP A 167 0.11 0.84 -12.25
N ARG A 168 0.15 -0.25 -11.48
CA ARG A 168 -0.92 -0.65 -10.54
C ARG A 168 -0.88 0.09 -9.19
N PHE A 169 0.16 0.87 -8.97
CA PHE A 169 0.26 1.73 -7.80
C PHE A 169 -0.25 3.12 -8.14
N ASP A 170 -1.42 3.48 -7.61
CA ASP A 170 -2.07 4.76 -7.84
C ASP A 170 -1.39 5.88 -7.05
N LEU A 171 -0.97 5.56 -5.82
CA LEU A 171 -0.22 6.46 -4.94
C LEU A 171 1.26 6.12 -5.01
N LYS A 172 2.09 7.16 -5.09
CA LYS A 172 3.55 7.03 -5.12
C LYS A 172 4.16 8.10 -4.24
N VAL A 173 5.05 7.68 -3.34
CA VAL A 173 5.74 8.59 -2.43
C VAL A 173 7.23 8.30 -2.42
N VAL A 174 8.02 9.35 -2.31
CA VAL A 174 9.48 9.26 -2.18
C VAL A 174 9.86 9.57 -0.74
N THR A 175 10.63 8.67 -0.13
CA THR A 175 11.21 8.92 1.19
C THR A 175 12.67 9.32 1.06
N GLN A 176 13.14 10.17 1.97
CA GLN A 176 14.53 10.63 2.02
C GLN A 176 15.11 10.37 3.41
N TYR A 177 16.41 10.53 3.59
CA TYR A 177 17.01 10.50 4.92
C TYR A 177 16.51 11.68 5.76
N ILE A 178 16.50 11.53 7.09
CA ILE A 178 16.09 12.60 8.01
C ILE A 178 17.12 13.72 7.95
N ASP A 179 16.71 14.89 7.51
CA ASP A 179 17.58 16.05 7.30
C ASP A 179 17.72 16.88 8.57
N SER A 180 16.67 17.02 9.36
CA SER A 180 16.68 17.80 10.60
C SER A 180 17.52 17.15 11.67
N ARG A 181 18.54 17.90 12.17
CA ARG A 181 19.33 17.49 13.35
C ARG A 181 18.45 17.34 14.58
N GLU A 182 17.47 18.21 14.73
CA GLU A 182 16.56 18.19 15.87
C GLU A 182 15.73 16.91 15.90
N GLU A 183 15.16 16.51 14.76
CA GLU A 183 14.39 15.28 14.64
C GLU A 183 15.25 14.03 14.91
N ARG A 184 16.48 13.99 14.38
CA ARG A 184 17.41 12.89 14.70
C ARG A 184 17.70 12.79 16.21
N LEU A 185 17.92 13.92 16.89
CA LEU A 185 18.14 13.95 18.33
C LEU A 185 16.87 13.55 19.11
N ASN A 186 15.71 14.00 18.67
CA ASN A 186 14.42 13.64 19.28
C ASN A 186 14.17 12.13 19.19
N MET A 187 14.49 11.50 18.06
CA MET A 187 14.42 10.04 17.92
C MET A 187 15.32 9.32 18.91
N LEU A 188 16.56 9.78 19.08
CA LEU A 188 17.50 9.18 20.04
C LEU A 188 17.00 9.32 21.49
N ARG A 189 16.49 10.50 21.87
CA ARG A 189 15.90 10.75 23.20
C ARG A 189 14.72 9.82 23.47
N ARG A 190 13.78 9.69 22.50
CA ARG A 190 12.64 8.78 22.64
C ARG A 190 13.09 7.32 22.83
N LYS A 191 14.13 6.90 22.12
CA LYS A 191 14.70 5.56 22.27
C LYS A 191 15.32 5.36 23.65
N GLN A 192 16.00 6.37 24.20
CA GLN A 192 16.58 6.36 25.55
C GLN A 192 15.50 6.29 26.63
N ASP A 193 14.40 7.04 26.45
CA ASP A 193 13.28 7.08 27.41
C ASP A 193 12.41 5.82 27.37
N GLY A 194 12.67 4.87 26.46
CA GLY A 194 11.83 3.68 26.27
C GLY A 194 10.42 4.01 25.78
N ARG A 195 10.17 5.24 25.35
CA ARG A 195 8.90 5.72 24.82
C ARG A 195 8.73 5.29 23.36
N ASN A 196 8.67 4.00 23.13
CA ASN A 196 8.13 3.46 21.90
C ASN A 196 6.62 3.74 21.95
N GLY A 197 6.16 4.66 21.11
CA GLY A 197 4.81 5.20 21.16
C GLY A 197 3.75 4.11 21.30
N GLY A 198 2.97 4.19 22.37
CA GLY A 198 1.76 3.38 22.50
C GLY A 198 0.77 3.76 21.40
N ALA A 199 -0.07 2.85 20.99
CA ALA A 199 -1.18 3.15 20.08
C ALA A 199 -2.39 3.57 20.93
N ASN A 200 -2.53 4.87 21.21
CA ASN A 200 -3.66 5.40 21.96
C ASN A 200 -4.84 5.73 21.04
N ALA A 201 -4.54 6.34 19.88
CA ALA A 201 -5.54 6.56 18.85
C ALA A 201 -5.68 5.28 18.01
N THR A 202 -6.82 4.61 18.11
CA THR A 202 -7.09 3.36 17.40
C THR A 202 -8.45 3.38 16.73
N THR A 203 -8.59 2.56 15.69
CA THR A 203 -9.86 2.23 15.03
C THR A 203 -9.91 0.73 14.79
N ASP A 204 -11.09 0.18 14.58
CA ASP A 204 -11.28 -1.20 14.14
C ASP A 204 -11.57 -1.27 12.63
N LEU A 205 -11.60 -2.47 12.09
CA LEU A 205 -11.89 -2.68 10.66
C LEU A 205 -13.28 -2.23 10.26
N LEU A 206 -14.28 -2.38 11.12
CA LEU A 206 -15.66 -1.96 10.83
C LEU A 206 -15.74 -0.44 10.69
N ASN A 207 -15.09 0.30 11.59
CA ASN A 207 -15.00 1.75 11.48
C ASN A 207 -14.19 2.18 10.24
N LEU A 208 -13.12 1.44 9.88
CA LEU A 208 -12.38 1.73 8.65
C LEU A 208 -13.26 1.56 7.41
N TYR A 209 -14.05 0.48 7.35
CA TYR A 209 -15.01 0.29 6.25
C TYR A 209 -16.09 1.38 6.23
N ALA A 210 -16.59 1.81 7.40
CA ALA A 210 -17.51 2.93 7.48
C ALA A 210 -16.88 4.24 6.98
N MET A 211 -15.62 4.52 7.33
CA MET A 211 -14.86 5.67 6.79
C MET A 211 -14.75 5.62 5.27
N GLN A 212 -14.48 4.45 4.69
CA GLN A 212 -14.42 4.28 3.23
C GLN A 212 -15.75 4.62 2.56
N ILE A 213 -16.86 4.24 3.17
CA ILE A 213 -18.21 4.58 2.66
C ILE A 213 -18.45 6.09 2.76
N GLU A 214 -18.11 6.73 3.89
CA GLU A 214 -18.25 8.17 4.06
C GLU A 214 -17.40 8.94 3.03
N VAL A 215 -16.14 8.54 2.84
CA VAL A 215 -15.23 9.15 1.84
C VAL A 215 -15.82 9.04 0.43
N ALA A 216 -16.35 7.88 0.04
CA ALA A 216 -16.94 7.68 -1.27
C ALA A 216 -18.20 8.54 -1.54
N GLN A 217 -18.84 9.06 -0.49
CA GLN A 217 -20.02 9.95 -0.60
C GLN A 217 -19.63 11.44 -0.72
N ILE A 218 -18.37 11.80 -0.51
CA ILE A 218 -17.91 13.19 -0.63
C ILE A 218 -17.98 13.62 -2.10
N THR A 219 -18.74 14.70 -2.36
CA THR A 219 -18.79 15.30 -3.69
C THR A 219 -17.66 16.29 -3.85
N ILE A 220 -16.87 16.11 -4.92
CA ILE A 220 -15.81 17.03 -5.28
C ILE A 220 -16.41 18.18 -6.09
N PRO A 221 -16.14 19.47 -5.74
CA PRO A 221 -16.61 20.62 -6.51
C PRO A 221 -16.08 20.61 -7.94
N ASP A 222 -16.91 21.07 -8.89
CA ASP A 222 -16.52 21.13 -10.32
C ASP A 222 -15.24 21.90 -10.57
N ALA A 223 -15.00 22.98 -9.81
CA ALA A 223 -13.76 23.75 -9.91
C ALA A 223 -12.50 22.90 -9.64
N VAL A 224 -12.59 21.85 -8.80
CA VAL A 224 -11.47 20.92 -8.57
C VAL A 224 -11.32 19.96 -9.76
N ASN A 225 -12.44 19.53 -10.35
CA ASN A 225 -12.42 18.68 -11.55
C ASN A 225 -11.80 19.46 -12.74
N GLU A 226 -12.17 20.73 -12.93
CA GLU A 226 -11.60 21.60 -13.95
C GLU A 226 -10.09 21.80 -13.75
N LEU A 227 -9.66 22.07 -12.51
CA LEU A 227 -8.23 22.20 -12.19
C LEU A 227 -7.45 20.90 -12.49
N MET A 228 -8.04 19.75 -12.21
CA MET A 228 -7.39 18.47 -12.51
C MET A 228 -7.29 18.20 -14.00
N ASP A 229 -8.27 18.65 -14.80
CA ASP A 229 -8.19 18.57 -16.27
C ASP A 229 -7.11 19.52 -16.82
N ASP A 230 -7.00 20.72 -16.29
CA ASP A 230 -5.94 21.66 -16.65
C ASP A 230 -4.55 21.08 -16.36
N VAL A 231 -4.37 20.42 -15.18
CA VAL A 231 -3.13 19.72 -14.84
C VAL A 231 -2.85 18.60 -15.84
N LEU A 232 -3.86 17.81 -16.20
CA LEU A 232 -3.71 16.73 -17.19
C LEU A 232 -3.28 17.28 -18.56
N CYS A 233 -3.92 18.36 -19.00
CA CYS A 233 -3.59 19.01 -20.26
C CYS A 233 -2.15 19.52 -20.27
N GLU A 234 -1.69 20.10 -19.16
CA GLU A 234 -0.32 20.60 -19.03
C GLU A 234 0.70 19.44 -19.02
N LEU A 235 0.44 18.37 -18.29
CA LEU A 235 1.29 17.17 -18.32
C LEU A 235 1.43 16.59 -19.73
N ARG A 236 0.32 16.53 -20.49
CA ARG A 236 0.33 16.07 -21.88
C ARG A 236 1.13 17.00 -22.80
N ARG A 237 1.08 18.33 -22.60
CA ARG A 237 1.93 19.28 -23.33
C ARG A 237 3.42 19.06 -23.06
N GLN A 238 3.78 18.67 -21.86
CA GLN A 238 5.16 18.36 -21.48
C GLN A 238 5.60 16.96 -21.93
N GLY A 239 4.75 16.22 -22.67
CA GLY A 239 5.05 14.88 -23.17
C GLY A 239 4.89 13.78 -22.12
N ILE A 240 4.30 14.09 -20.96
CA ILE A 240 4.03 13.12 -19.92
C ILE A 240 2.70 12.44 -20.20
N HIS A 241 2.75 11.13 -20.50
CA HIS A 241 1.55 10.37 -20.77
C HIS A 241 0.88 9.88 -19.49
N VAL A 242 -0.31 10.41 -19.24
CA VAL A 242 -1.20 9.95 -18.17
C VAL A 242 -2.36 9.21 -18.82
N SER A 243 -2.56 7.94 -18.46
CA SER A 243 -3.68 7.14 -18.95
C SER A 243 -5.00 7.62 -18.33
N ASP A 244 -6.10 7.44 -19.05
CA ASP A 244 -7.44 7.82 -18.56
C ASP A 244 -7.80 7.10 -17.25
N ARG A 245 -7.34 5.86 -17.07
CA ARG A 245 -7.47 5.14 -15.80
C ARG A 245 -6.78 5.89 -14.65
N LYS A 246 -5.52 6.35 -14.84
CA LYS A 246 -4.80 7.11 -13.82
C LYS A 246 -5.45 8.45 -13.56
N TYR A 247 -5.93 9.11 -14.60
CA TYR A 247 -6.66 10.35 -14.48
C TYR A 247 -7.92 10.17 -13.62
N LEU A 248 -8.77 9.18 -13.90
CA LEU A 248 -9.97 8.94 -13.12
C LEU A 248 -9.69 8.50 -11.66
N ASN A 249 -8.52 7.93 -11.38
CA ASN A 249 -8.14 7.51 -10.03
C ASN A 249 -7.82 8.68 -9.09
N TYR A 250 -7.69 9.93 -9.58
CA TYR A 250 -7.54 11.09 -8.70
C TYR A 250 -8.79 11.32 -7.85
N TYR A 251 -9.98 11.02 -8.40
CA TYR A 251 -11.24 11.37 -7.77
C TYR A 251 -11.41 10.80 -6.35
N PRO A 252 -11.28 9.47 -6.12
CA PRO A 252 -11.32 8.94 -4.77
C PRO A 252 -10.18 9.45 -3.87
N ILE A 253 -9.02 9.79 -4.42
CA ILE A 253 -7.91 10.36 -3.67
C ILE A 253 -8.28 11.78 -3.18
N ALA A 254 -8.89 12.60 -4.06
CA ALA A 254 -9.39 13.91 -3.70
C ALA A 254 -10.48 13.84 -2.64
N GLN A 255 -11.41 12.87 -2.75
CA GLN A 255 -12.44 12.62 -1.74
C GLN A 255 -11.84 12.30 -0.36
N ALA A 256 -10.78 11.49 -0.31
CA ALA A 256 -10.12 11.14 0.95
C ALA A 256 -9.31 12.30 1.56
N LYS A 257 -8.91 13.27 0.75
CA LYS A 257 -8.16 14.45 1.20
C LYS A 257 -9.08 15.56 1.70
N ALA A 258 -10.32 15.65 1.20
CA ALA A 258 -11.35 16.61 1.62
C ALA A 258 -11.87 16.36 3.04
#